data_ae082e6770557414eb1b7a1576541eb7
#
_entry.id   ae082e6770557414eb1b7a1576541eb7
#
_cell.length_a   1.000
_cell.length_b   1.000
_cell.length_c   1.000
_cell.angle_alpha   90.00
_cell.angle_beta   90.00
_cell.angle_gamma   90.00
#
_symmetry.space_group_name_H-M   'P 1'
#
loop_
_entity.id
_entity.type
_entity.pdbx_description
1 polymer ?
#
loop_
_entity_poly.entity_id
_entity_poly.type
_entity_poly.pdbx_seq_one_letter_code
_entity_poly.pdbx_strand_id
1 'polypeptide(L)'
;MRVALKAYGENAILAHDLGEKQRASLCAALRRDRPEGCLEYVEGDNTVLLIFERPMPAKELANWLKPVKAGTAARSKGAIKKVPVRYDGPDLELVAKQTGLTVDEVVEIHSKTVYTVRMSGFSPGFPYLDALDDRLHLPRKEAPRKRIRPGSVAIGGSHAGIYSVASPGGWHLLGRTELQLFDPAKAAGDAPDPKRIFHFAPGDRLRFQPAG
;
A
#
# COMPACT_ATOMS: atom_id res chain seq x y z
N MET A 1 -20.50 -3.14 -12.30
CA MET A 1 -19.12 -3.57 -12.63
C MET A 1 -19.08 -5.10 -12.61
N ARG A 2 -18.47 -5.74 -13.61
CA ARG A 2 -18.19 -7.20 -13.53
C ARG A 2 -16.87 -7.42 -12.83
N VAL A 3 -16.88 -8.31 -11.85
CA VAL A 3 -15.72 -8.67 -11.00
C VAL A 3 -15.73 -10.17 -10.85
N ALA A 4 -14.59 -10.82 -10.96
CA ALA A 4 -14.43 -12.22 -10.63
C ALA A 4 -14.51 -12.39 -9.11
N LEU A 5 -15.42 -13.26 -8.65
CA LEU A 5 -15.69 -13.52 -7.25
C LEU A 5 -15.44 -14.99 -6.93
N LYS A 6 -14.74 -15.25 -5.84
CA LYS A 6 -14.45 -16.60 -5.34
C LYS A 6 -14.75 -16.65 -3.85
N ALA A 7 -15.42 -17.72 -3.39
CA ALA A 7 -15.55 -18.00 -1.96
C ALA A 7 -14.17 -18.20 -1.33
N TYR A 8 -13.96 -17.62 -0.15
CA TYR A 8 -12.72 -17.71 0.60
C TYR A 8 -13.00 -18.05 2.05
N GLY A 9 -12.94 -19.33 2.37
CA GLY A 9 -13.47 -19.85 3.64
C GLY A 9 -15.00 -19.83 3.68
N GLU A 10 -15.58 -19.80 4.89
CA GLU A 10 -17.02 -19.89 5.09
C GLU A 10 -17.71 -18.53 4.90
N ASN A 11 -17.14 -17.47 5.45
CA ASN A 11 -17.76 -16.17 5.58
C ASN A 11 -17.04 -15.06 4.78
N ALA A 12 -16.22 -15.41 3.79
CA ALA A 12 -15.53 -14.40 3.02
C ALA A 12 -15.63 -14.64 1.50
N ILE A 13 -15.56 -13.55 0.74
CA ILE A 13 -15.52 -13.54 -0.71
C ILE A 13 -14.31 -12.75 -1.16
N LEU A 14 -13.50 -13.37 -2.02
CA LEU A 14 -12.38 -12.72 -2.69
C LEU A 14 -12.84 -12.20 -4.05
N ALA A 15 -12.82 -10.89 -4.22
CA ALA A 15 -12.83 -10.26 -5.53
C ALA A 15 -11.39 -10.26 -6.07
N HIS A 16 -11.16 -10.84 -7.25
CA HIS A 16 -9.81 -11.04 -7.77
C HIS A 16 -9.69 -10.65 -9.24
N ASP A 17 -8.46 -10.64 -9.77
CA ASP A 17 -8.12 -10.19 -11.12
C ASP A 17 -8.64 -8.78 -11.42
N LEU A 18 -8.58 -7.92 -10.41
CA LEU A 18 -9.04 -6.54 -10.52
C LEU A 18 -7.98 -5.69 -11.22
N GLY A 19 -8.36 -5.09 -12.33
CA GLY A 19 -7.59 -3.98 -12.88
C GLY A 19 -7.62 -2.78 -11.91
N GLU A 20 -6.61 -1.89 -12.00
CA GLU A 20 -6.46 -0.74 -11.10
C GLU A 20 -7.75 0.09 -10.93
N LYS A 21 -8.40 0.43 -12.06
CA LYS A 21 -9.66 1.20 -12.04
C LYS A 21 -10.80 0.46 -11.35
N GLN A 22 -10.89 -0.86 -11.53
CA GLN A 22 -11.93 -1.69 -10.90
C GLN A 22 -11.70 -1.77 -9.39
N ARG A 23 -10.46 -2.06 -8.96
CA ARG A 23 -10.08 -2.12 -7.56
C ARG A 23 -10.34 -0.79 -6.86
N ALA A 24 -9.84 0.32 -7.41
CA ALA A 24 -10.04 1.65 -6.84
C ALA A 24 -11.53 2.01 -6.70
N SER A 25 -12.36 1.67 -7.69
CA SER A 25 -13.80 1.93 -7.64
C SER A 25 -14.53 1.05 -6.64
N LEU A 26 -14.12 -0.23 -6.51
CA LEU A 26 -14.65 -1.13 -5.50
C LEU A 26 -14.32 -0.63 -4.09
N CYS A 27 -13.05 -0.32 -3.83
CA CYS A 27 -12.63 0.21 -2.53
C CYS A 27 -13.31 1.55 -2.19
N ALA A 28 -13.50 2.43 -3.17
CA ALA A 28 -14.24 3.68 -2.96
C ALA A 28 -15.72 3.43 -2.63
N ALA A 29 -16.36 2.44 -3.27
CA ALA A 29 -17.73 2.06 -2.95
C ALA A 29 -17.82 1.49 -1.52
N LEU A 30 -16.91 0.58 -1.14
CA LEU A 30 -16.86 -0.01 0.20
C LEU A 30 -16.61 1.01 1.31
N ARG A 31 -15.81 2.04 1.05
CA ARG A 31 -15.60 3.15 2.00
C ARG A 31 -16.84 4.01 2.20
N ARG A 32 -17.67 4.15 1.17
CA ARG A 32 -18.91 4.94 1.22
C ARG A 32 -20.06 4.17 1.83
N ASP A 33 -20.22 2.92 1.41
CA ASP A 33 -21.34 2.07 1.78
C ASP A 33 -20.94 0.61 1.60
N ARG A 34 -21.04 -0.20 2.66
CA ARG A 34 -20.67 -1.62 2.62
C ARG A 34 -21.90 -2.48 2.29
N PRO A 35 -21.71 -3.66 1.66
CA PRO A 35 -22.79 -4.65 1.57
C PRO A 35 -23.30 -5.01 2.97
N GLU A 36 -24.58 -5.34 3.08
CA GLU A 36 -25.18 -5.78 4.33
C GLU A 36 -24.40 -6.97 4.94
N GLY A 37 -24.18 -6.94 6.24
CA GLY A 37 -23.42 -7.92 6.97
C GLY A 37 -21.91 -7.94 6.69
N CYS A 38 -21.37 -7.02 5.90
CA CYS A 38 -19.93 -6.91 5.68
C CYS A 38 -19.24 -6.27 6.90
N LEU A 39 -18.51 -7.08 7.66
CA LEU A 39 -17.76 -6.65 8.83
C LEU A 39 -16.51 -5.85 8.44
N GLU A 40 -15.75 -6.40 7.49
CA GLU A 40 -14.44 -5.87 7.12
C GLU A 40 -14.15 -6.14 5.63
N TYR A 41 -13.25 -5.35 5.07
CA TYR A 41 -12.63 -5.67 3.78
C TYR A 41 -11.14 -5.38 3.82
N VAL A 42 -10.36 -6.19 3.09
CA VAL A 42 -8.91 -6.06 2.99
C VAL A 42 -8.55 -5.78 1.53
N GLU A 43 -7.87 -4.66 1.32
CA GLU A 43 -7.37 -4.26 0.00
C GLU A 43 -6.04 -4.96 -0.30
N GLY A 44 -5.98 -5.73 -1.39
CA GLY A 44 -4.77 -6.30 -1.95
C GLY A 44 -4.30 -5.56 -3.20
N ASP A 45 -3.28 -6.07 -3.85
CA ASP A 45 -2.72 -5.46 -5.08
C ASP A 45 -3.74 -5.47 -6.23
N ASN A 46 -4.24 -6.63 -6.59
CA ASN A 46 -5.30 -6.83 -7.60
C ASN A 46 -6.51 -7.57 -7.04
N THR A 47 -6.69 -7.54 -5.73
CA THR A 47 -7.76 -8.25 -5.02
C THR A 47 -8.41 -7.35 -3.98
N VAL A 48 -9.63 -7.71 -3.58
CA VAL A 48 -10.29 -7.23 -2.37
C VAL A 48 -10.96 -8.42 -1.69
N LEU A 49 -10.61 -8.70 -0.44
CA LEU A 49 -11.27 -9.69 0.38
C LEU A 49 -12.37 -9.01 1.18
N LEU A 50 -13.60 -9.52 1.13
CA LEU A 50 -14.72 -9.06 1.93
C LEU A 50 -15.06 -10.14 2.95
N ILE A 51 -15.20 -9.76 4.21
CA ILE A 51 -15.50 -10.66 5.34
C ILE A 51 -16.89 -10.30 5.87
N PHE A 52 -17.74 -11.31 6.03
CA PHE A 52 -19.14 -11.15 6.43
C PHE A 52 -19.43 -11.82 7.76
N GLU A 53 -20.47 -11.37 8.45
CA GLU A 53 -20.97 -12.02 9.68
C GLU A 53 -21.44 -13.47 9.44
N ARG A 54 -22.01 -13.69 8.25
CA ARG A 54 -22.57 -14.96 7.80
C ARG A 54 -22.18 -15.23 6.36
N PRO A 55 -22.27 -16.48 5.87
CA PRO A 55 -22.02 -16.79 4.48
C PRO A 55 -22.82 -15.87 3.55
N MET A 56 -22.11 -15.16 2.67
CA MET A 56 -22.70 -14.26 1.67
C MET A 56 -22.74 -14.97 0.31
N PRO A 57 -23.90 -15.18 -0.29
CA PRO A 57 -23.97 -15.71 -1.66
C PRO A 57 -23.29 -14.78 -2.65
N ALA A 58 -22.39 -15.30 -3.49
CA ALA A 58 -21.70 -14.51 -4.50
C ALA A 58 -22.65 -13.73 -5.43
N LYS A 59 -23.86 -14.26 -5.67
CA LYS A 59 -24.91 -13.61 -6.46
C LYS A 59 -25.42 -12.33 -5.80
N GLU A 60 -25.53 -12.31 -4.47
CA GLU A 60 -25.98 -11.11 -3.73
C GLU A 60 -24.90 -10.04 -3.78
N LEU A 61 -23.64 -10.39 -3.53
CA LEU A 61 -22.53 -9.46 -3.70
C LEU A 61 -22.44 -8.95 -5.14
N ALA A 62 -22.63 -9.81 -6.12
CA ALA A 62 -22.66 -9.41 -7.53
C ALA A 62 -23.78 -8.39 -7.82
N ASN A 63 -24.94 -8.50 -7.16
CA ASN A 63 -26.02 -7.52 -7.26
C ASN A 63 -25.64 -6.18 -6.64
N TRP A 64 -25.00 -6.19 -5.47
CA TRP A 64 -24.49 -4.97 -4.84
C TRP A 64 -23.43 -4.27 -5.71
N LEU A 65 -22.63 -5.04 -6.47
CA LEU A 65 -21.62 -4.51 -7.38
C LEU A 65 -22.18 -3.88 -8.66
N LYS A 66 -23.43 -4.18 -9.07
CA LYS A 66 -24.02 -3.68 -10.33
C LYS A 66 -23.96 -2.14 -10.49
N PRO A 67 -24.35 -1.34 -9.47
CA PRO A 67 -24.31 0.12 -9.57
C PRO A 67 -22.88 0.70 -9.50
N VAL A 68 -21.88 -0.08 -9.08
CA VAL A 68 -20.51 0.39 -8.98
C VAL A 68 -19.91 0.50 -10.39
N LYS A 69 -19.60 1.72 -10.82
CA LYS A 69 -18.99 1.99 -12.14
C LYS A 69 -17.46 2.02 -12.00
N ALA A 70 -16.78 1.28 -12.86
CA ALA A 70 -15.30 1.32 -12.91
C ALA A 70 -14.83 2.70 -13.41
N GLY A 71 -13.82 3.25 -12.74
CA GLY A 71 -13.23 4.55 -13.09
C GLY A 71 -13.89 5.76 -12.43
N THR A 72 -14.89 5.57 -11.55
CA THR A 72 -15.54 6.65 -10.81
C THR A 72 -14.81 7.05 -9.53
N ALA A 73 -13.81 6.27 -9.11
CA ALA A 73 -12.97 6.66 -7.98
C ALA A 73 -12.19 7.93 -8.33
N ALA A 74 -12.53 9.04 -7.67
CA ALA A 74 -11.76 10.26 -7.80
C ALA A 74 -10.33 9.98 -7.30
N ARG A 75 -9.32 10.31 -8.11
CA ARG A 75 -7.94 10.38 -7.62
C ARG A 75 -7.92 11.32 -6.43
N SER A 76 -7.33 10.88 -5.33
CA SER A 76 -7.17 11.75 -4.16
C SER A 76 -6.54 13.08 -4.59
N LYS A 77 -7.28 14.18 -4.41
CA LYS A 77 -6.78 15.55 -4.61
C LYS A 77 -6.14 16.09 -3.32
N GLY A 78 -5.90 15.20 -2.34
CA GLY A 78 -5.32 15.58 -1.05
C GLY A 78 -3.94 16.23 -1.20
N ALA A 79 -3.55 17.00 -0.20
CA ALA A 79 -2.21 17.60 -0.11
C ALA A 79 -1.15 16.50 -0.18
N ILE A 80 -0.01 16.83 -0.81
CA ILE A 80 1.13 15.92 -0.88
C ILE A 80 1.86 15.97 0.47
N LYS A 81 1.85 14.86 1.19
CA LYS A 81 2.60 14.70 2.44
C LYS A 81 4.09 14.60 2.12
N LYS A 82 4.91 15.38 2.80
CA LYS A 82 6.36 15.36 2.64
C LYS A 82 6.97 14.38 3.63
N VAL A 83 7.85 13.51 3.16
CA VAL A 83 8.55 12.50 3.98
C VAL A 83 10.05 12.77 3.92
N PRO A 84 10.66 13.35 4.96
CA PRO A 84 12.10 13.52 5.00
C PRO A 84 12.81 12.17 4.98
N VAL A 85 13.83 12.02 4.14
CA VAL A 85 14.59 10.76 3.99
C VAL A 85 16.08 11.06 3.93
N ARG A 86 16.84 10.40 4.78
CA ARG A 86 18.28 10.30 4.63
C ARG A 86 18.59 9.09 3.74
N TYR A 87 19.18 9.34 2.58
CA TYR A 87 19.54 8.32 1.59
C TYR A 87 20.90 7.71 1.93
N ASP A 88 20.94 6.93 2.99
CA ASP A 88 22.11 6.20 3.51
C ASP A 88 21.86 4.68 3.57
N GLY A 89 20.92 4.20 2.75
CA GLY A 89 20.51 2.79 2.77
C GLY A 89 21.58 1.86 2.24
N PRO A 90 21.72 0.67 2.85
CA PRO A 90 22.80 -0.29 2.50
C PRO A 90 22.68 -0.90 1.10
N ASP A 91 21.58 -0.66 0.40
CA ASP A 91 21.41 -1.15 -0.98
C ASP A 91 21.44 -0.04 -2.03
N LEU A 92 21.66 1.22 -1.64
CA LEU A 92 21.57 2.36 -2.54
C LEU A 92 22.58 2.25 -3.71
N GLU A 93 23.84 1.93 -3.42
CA GLU A 93 24.85 1.69 -4.43
C GLU A 93 24.56 0.45 -5.30
N LEU A 94 24.01 -0.61 -4.68
CA LEU A 94 23.60 -1.80 -5.40
C LEU A 94 22.47 -1.48 -6.40
N VAL A 95 21.49 -0.71 -5.99
CA VAL A 95 20.38 -0.24 -6.86
C VAL A 95 20.95 0.57 -8.01
N ALA A 96 21.81 1.53 -7.75
CA ALA A 96 22.46 2.34 -8.77
C ALA A 96 23.18 1.45 -9.81
N LYS A 97 23.97 0.48 -9.35
CA LYS A 97 24.68 -0.48 -10.21
C LYS A 97 23.71 -1.34 -11.04
N GLN A 98 22.65 -1.87 -10.44
CA GLN A 98 21.70 -2.77 -11.12
C GLN A 98 20.82 -2.04 -12.14
N THR A 99 20.56 -0.76 -11.92
CA THR A 99 19.75 0.08 -12.83
C THR A 99 20.59 0.79 -13.88
N GLY A 100 21.92 0.78 -13.77
CA GLY A 100 22.82 1.52 -14.65
C GLY A 100 22.80 3.03 -14.40
N LEU A 101 22.32 3.46 -13.24
CA LEU A 101 22.23 4.86 -12.82
C LEU A 101 23.34 5.19 -11.82
N THR A 102 23.61 6.47 -11.63
CA THR A 102 24.38 6.96 -10.49
C THR A 102 23.53 6.98 -9.22
N VAL A 103 24.16 7.04 -8.05
CA VAL A 103 23.45 7.18 -6.77
C VAL A 103 22.60 8.45 -6.76
N ASP A 104 23.13 9.56 -7.27
CA ASP A 104 22.41 10.83 -7.32
C ASP A 104 21.18 10.75 -8.22
N GLU A 105 21.27 10.08 -9.37
CA GLU A 105 20.12 9.85 -10.24
C GLU A 105 19.04 8.97 -9.58
N VAL A 106 19.42 7.91 -8.86
CA VAL A 106 18.49 7.09 -8.09
C VAL A 106 17.75 7.95 -7.06
N VAL A 107 18.47 8.76 -6.29
CA VAL A 107 17.90 9.66 -5.28
C VAL A 107 16.99 10.70 -5.93
N GLU A 108 17.43 11.30 -7.03
CA GLU A 108 16.65 12.30 -7.76
C GLU A 108 15.33 11.73 -8.28
N ILE A 109 15.38 10.61 -8.98
CA ILE A 109 14.20 9.93 -9.54
C ILE A 109 13.23 9.56 -8.41
N HIS A 110 13.74 8.91 -7.36
CA HIS A 110 12.92 8.47 -6.24
C HIS A 110 12.29 9.65 -5.49
N SER A 111 13.02 10.74 -5.26
CA SER A 111 12.53 11.89 -4.49
C SER A 111 11.62 12.84 -5.28
N LYS A 112 11.78 12.96 -6.61
CA LYS A 112 10.91 13.81 -7.45
C LYS A 112 9.54 13.19 -7.71
N THR A 113 9.41 11.87 -7.59
CA THR A 113 8.15 11.15 -7.82
C THR A 113 7.11 11.49 -6.77
N VAL A 114 5.87 11.70 -7.22
CA VAL A 114 4.70 11.81 -6.32
C VAL A 114 4.04 10.45 -6.26
N TYR A 115 4.19 9.80 -5.13
CA TYR A 115 3.61 8.49 -4.85
C TYR A 115 2.17 8.60 -4.38
N THR A 116 1.41 7.51 -4.59
CA THR A 116 0.10 7.31 -4.00
C THR A 116 0.12 6.03 -3.17
N VAL A 117 -0.40 6.08 -1.95
CA VAL A 117 -0.59 4.87 -1.13
C VAL A 117 -1.66 4.01 -1.80
N ARG A 118 -1.23 2.90 -2.39
CA ARG A 118 -2.12 1.94 -3.05
C ARG A 118 -2.93 1.16 -2.04
N MET A 119 -2.26 0.62 -1.06
CA MET A 119 -2.82 -0.16 0.03
C MET A 119 -1.88 -0.15 1.23
N SER A 120 -2.41 -0.54 2.39
CA SER A 120 -1.61 -0.87 3.58
C SER A 120 -1.65 -2.37 3.80
N GLY A 121 -0.51 -3.00 4.13
CA GLY A 121 -0.46 -4.45 4.32
C GLY A 121 0.95 -4.91 4.69
N PHE A 122 1.20 -6.23 4.68
CA PHE A 122 2.45 -6.84 5.12
C PHE A 122 2.69 -6.70 6.63
N SER A 123 2.66 -5.49 7.16
CA SER A 123 2.76 -5.19 8.59
C SER A 123 1.92 -3.94 8.92
N PRO A 124 1.53 -3.72 10.19
CA PRO A 124 0.70 -2.57 10.56
C PRO A 124 1.30 -1.25 10.07
N GLY A 125 0.55 -0.51 9.25
CA GLY A 125 0.96 0.80 8.74
C GLY A 125 2.03 0.79 7.63
N PHE A 126 2.42 -0.36 7.07
CA PHE A 126 3.32 -0.41 5.92
C PHE A 126 2.57 0.03 4.66
N PRO A 127 2.94 1.16 4.02
CA PRO A 127 2.31 1.61 2.79
C PRO A 127 2.99 1.00 1.57
N TYR A 128 2.21 0.37 0.70
CA TYR A 128 2.62 0.10 -0.67
C TYR A 128 2.36 1.34 -1.52
N LEU A 129 3.40 1.84 -2.17
CA LEU A 129 3.38 3.08 -2.92
C LEU A 129 3.46 2.80 -4.42
N ASP A 130 2.45 3.28 -5.15
CA ASP A 130 2.42 3.25 -6.61
C ASP A 130 3.18 4.45 -7.21
N ALA A 131 3.46 4.35 -8.50
CA ALA A 131 4.16 5.32 -9.32
C ALA A 131 5.69 5.33 -9.14
N LEU A 132 6.28 4.25 -8.64
CA LEU A 132 7.73 4.09 -8.76
C LEU A 132 8.12 4.16 -10.24
N ASP A 133 9.13 4.95 -10.57
CA ASP A 133 9.64 5.09 -11.93
C ASP A 133 10.19 3.74 -12.43
N ASP A 134 9.85 3.35 -13.66
CA ASP A 134 10.19 2.05 -14.25
C ASP A 134 11.72 1.77 -14.24
N ARG A 135 12.54 2.82 -14.31
CA ARG A 135 14.00 2.72 -14.22
C ARG A 135 14.50 2.18 -12.88
N LEU A 136 13.67 2.27 -11.82
CA LEU A 136 13.98 1.77 -10.48
C LEU A 136 13.29 0.42 -10.19
N HIS A 137 12.61 -0.19 -11.16
CA HIS A 137 11.98 -1.49 -10.97
C HIS A 137 13.04 -2.59 -10.87
N LEU A 138 13.17 -3.17 -9.69
CA LEU A 138 14.08 -4.28 -9.42
C LEU A 138 13.34 -5.43 -8.73
N PRO A 139 13.67 -6.68 -9.07
CA PRO A 139 13.13 -7.82 -8.35
C PRO A 139 13.51 -7.75 -6.87
N ARG A 140 12.72 -8.38 -6.00
CA ARG A 140 13.08 -8.51 -4.59
C ARG A 140 14.39 -9.30 -4.46
N LYS A 141 15.14 -9.04 -3.40
CA LYS A 141 16.36 -9.79 -3.08
C LYS A 141 16.03 -11.27 -2.89
N GLU A 142 16.84 -12.14 -3.43
CA GLU A 142 16.71 -13.60 -3.27
C GLU A 142 16.81 -14.03 -1.80
N ALA A 143 17.72 -13.39 -1.05
CA ALA A 143 17.90 -13.61 0.38
C ALA A 143 17.32 -12.42 1.17
N PRO A 144 16.10 -12.53 1.74
CA PRO A 144 15.51 -11.50 2.56
C PRO A 144 16.32 -11.27 3.85
N ARG A 145 16.40 -10.02 4.30
CA ARG A 145 16.96 -9.72 5.62
C ARG A 145 16.04 -10.26 6.71
N LYS A 146 16.63 -10.82 7.77
CA LYS A 146 15.88 -11.31 8.93
C LYS A 146 15.20 -10.17 9.70
N ARG A 147 15.77 -8.98 9.69
CA ARG A 147 15.25 -7.80 10.40
C ARG A 147 15.62 -6.51 9.67
N ILE A 148 14.60 -5.73 9.36
CA ILE A 148 14.69 -4.37 8.84
C ILE A 148 14.15 -3.44 9.91
N ARG A 149 14.78 -2.27 10.10
CA ARG A 149 14.37 -1.29 11.11
C ARG A 149 13.13 -0.50 10.64
N PRO A 150 12.24 -0.07 11.57
CA PRO A 150 11.21 0.90 11.24
C PRO A 150 11.83 2.17 10.64
N GLY A 151 11.07 2.83 9.77
CA GLY A 151 11.53 4.00 9.04
C GLY A 151 12.38 3.70 7.80
N SER A 152 12.78 2.45 7.55
CA SER A 152 13.53 2.10 6.34
C SER A 152 12.69 2.34 5.09
N VAL A 153 13.19 3.20 4.18
CA VAL A 153 12.60 3.48 2.87
C VAL A 153 13.17 2.52 1.84
N ALA A 154 12.29 1.87 1.08
CA ALA A 154 12.70 0.77 0.23
C ALA A 154 11.91 0.70 -1.09
N ILE A 155 12.49 0.00 -2.07
CA ILE A 155 11.85 -0.37 -3.33
C ILE A 155 11.89 -1.89 -3.54
N GLY A 156 10.87 -2.41 -4.23
CA GLY A 156 10.80 -3.83 -4.58
C GLY A 156 9.69 -4.11 -5.59
N GLY A 157 10.01 -4.77 -6.69
CA GLY A 157 9.13 -4.87 -7.85
C GLY A 157 8.88 -3.48 -8.43
N SER A 158 7.61 -3.15 -8.63
CA SER A 158 7.14 -1.85 -9.14
C SER A 158 6.70 -0.88 -8.03
N HIS A 159 7.03 -1.15 -6.78
CA HIS A 159 6.56 -0.36 -5.64
C HIS A 159 7.70 0.22 -4.81
N ALA A 160 7.44 1.37 -4.23
CA ALA A 160 8.17 1.88 -3.07
C ALA A 160 7.38 1.60 -1.79
N GLY A 161 8.05 1.72 -0.63
CA GLY A 161 7.41 1.54 0.66
C GLY A 161 8.27 2.00 1.81
N ILE A 162 7.69 2.05 3.00
CA ILE A 162 8.38 2.43 4.23
C ILE A 162 8.06 1.38 5.29
N TYR A 163 9.07 0.73 5.83
CA TYR A 163 8.89 -0.23 6.92
C TYR A 163 8.40 0.49 8.17
N SER A 164 7.22 0.13 8.63
CA SER A 164 6.54 0.77 9.77
C SER A 164 6.92 0.16 11.13
N VAL A 165 7.24 -1.13 11.11
CA VAL A 165 7.68 -1.90 12.29
C VAL A 165 8.88 -2.76 11.92
N ALA A 166 9.63 -3.22 12.93
CA ALA A 166 10.71 -4.15 12.70
C ALA A 166 10.19 -5.48 12.15
N SER A 167 10.64 -5.85 10.95
CA SER A 167 10.14 -7.02 10.22
C SER A 167 11.20 -7.62 9.30
N PRO A 168 11.12 -8.88 8.89
CA PRO A 168 11.93 -9.39 7.80
C PRO A 168 11.52 -8.74 6.49
N GLY A 169 12.40 -8.77 5.46
CA GLY A 169 12.03 -8.26 4.14
C GLY A 169 13.14 -8.36 3.10
N GLY A 170 12.72 -8.45 1.84
CA GLY A 170 13.60 -8.59 0.68
C GLY A 170 13.62 -7.38 -0.26
N TRP A 171 13.14 -6.23 0.19
CA TRP A 171 13.21 -5.01 -0.61
C TRP A 171 14.56 -4.33 -0.48
N HIS A 172 14.95 -3.55 -1.49
CA HIS A 172 16.20 -2.80 -1.52
C HIS A 172 16.04 -1.53 -0.69
N LEU A 173 16.87 -1.38 0.33
CA LEU A 173 16.84 -0.25 1.26
C LEU A 173 17.63 0.93 0.69
N LEU A 174 16.93 2.02 0.37
CA LEU A 174 17.52 3.25 -0.18
C LEU A 174 17.94 4.25 0.89
N GLY A 175 17.25 4.23 2.03
CA GLY A 175 17.48 5.21 3.08
C GLY A 175 16.53 5.01 4.25
N ARG A 176 16.38 6.06 5.07
CA ARG A 176 15.51 6.01 6.25
C ARG A 176 14.85 7.35 6.54
N THR A 177 13.69 7.29 7.18
CA THR A 177 12.97 8.41 7.77
C THR A 177 12.76 8.18 9.25
N GLU A 178 12.74 9.26 10.02
CA GLU A 178 12.36 9.23 11.45
C GLU A 178 10.83 9.35 11.65
N LEU A 179 10.07 9.41 10.56
CA LEU A 179 8.62 9.51 10.61
C LEU A 179 8.02 8.23 11.20
N GLN A 180 7.25 8.36 12.28
CA GLN A 180 6.49 7.26 12.86
C GLN A 180 5.24 6.97 12.02
N LEU A 181 5.19 5.81 11.37
CA LEU A 181 4.07 5.42 10.50
C LEU A 181 2.95 4.71 11.24
N PHE A 182 3.27 4.05 12.32
CA PHE A 182 2.34 3.28 13.16
C PHE A 182 2.59 3.57 14.64
N ASP A 183 1.55 3.92 15.37
CA ASP A 183 1.59 4.18 16.80
C ASP A 183 0.70 3.18 17.55
N PRO A 184 1.25 2.07 18.06
CA PRO A 184 0.48 1.06 18.77
C PRO A 184 -0.17 1.57 20.05
N ALA A 185 0.39 2.59 20.70
CA ALA A 185 -0.17 3.17 21.93
C ALA A 185 -1.55 3.82 21.66
N LYS A 186 -1.78 4.31 20.45
CA LYS A 186 -3.06 4.89 20.05
C LYS A 186 -4.07 3.84 19.56
N ALA A 187 -3.66 2.58 19.45
CA ALA A 187 -4.54 1.47 19.09
C ALA A 187 -5.24 0.87 20.32
N ALA A 188 -4.84 1.23 21.53
CA ALA A 188 -5.46 0.78 22.77
C ALA A 188 -6.80 1.51 23.00
N GLY A 189 -7.84 0.77 23.43
CA GLY A 189 -9.17 1.30 23.77
C GLY A 189 -10.29 0.66 22.94
N ASP A 190 -11.53 0.94 23.33
CA ASP A 190 -12.72 0.29 22.77
C ASP A 190 -13.11 0.80 21.37
N ALA A 191 -12.64 1.97 20.97
CA ALA A 191 -12.93 2.56 19.66
C ALA A 191 -11.71 3.30 19.09
N PRO A 192 -10.65 2.58 18.67
CA PRO A 192 -9.45 3.18 18.15
C PRO A 192 -9.71 3.89 16.81
N ASP A 193 -9.24 5.14 16.68
CA ASP A 193 -9.32 5.90 15.43
C ASP A 193 -8.12 5.57 14.50
N PRO A 194 -8.32 4.91 13.37
CA PRO A 194 -7.25 4.57 12.44
C PRO A 194 -6.41 5.78 11.99
N LYS A 195 -7.01 6.98 11.89
CA LYS A 195 -6.28 8.21 11.49
C LYS A 195 -5.26 8.68 12.53
N ARG A 196 -5.42 8.27 13.77
CA ARG A 196 -4.47 8.56 14.85
C ARG A 196 -3.40 7.49 14.98
N ILE A 197 -3.72 6.26 14.58
CA ILE A 197 -2.86 5.07 14.68
C ILE A 197 -1.88 5.01 13.50
N PHE A 198 -2.39 5.28 12.28
CA PHE A 198 -1.63 5.16 11.04
C PHE A 198 -1.38 6.53 10.42
N HIS A 199 -0.13 6.78 10.05
CA HIS A 199 0.24 8.05 9.40
C HIS A 199 -0.31 8.18 7.98
N PHE A 200 -0.42 7.06 7.28
CA PHE A 200 -0.92 6.99 5.92
C PHE A 200 -2.18 6.13 5.82
N ALA A 201 -3.07 6.54 4.93
CA ALA A 201 -4.24 5.78 4.50
C ALA A 201 -4.20 5.53 2.98
N PRO A 202 -4.84 4.46 2.48
CA PRO A 202 -4.99 4.24 1.04
C PRO A 202 -5.57 5.47 0.33
N GLY A 203 -4.90 5.89 -0.75
CA GLY A 203 -5.22 7.09 -1.51
C GLY A 203 -4.46 8.35 -1.09
N ASP A 204 -3.75 8.35 0.03
CA ASP A 204 -2.86 9.46 0.38
C ASP A 204 -1.75 9.63 -0.65
N ARG A 205 -1.33 10.89 -0.85
CA ARG A 205 -0.21 11.22 -1.74
C ARG A 205 0.98 11.67 -0.91
N LEU A 206 2.16 11.22 -1.30
CA LEU A 206 3.38 11.63 -0.63
C LEU A 206 4.53 11.86 -1.63
N ARG A 207 5.54 12.59 -1.16
CA ARG A 207 6.81 12.77 -1.85
C ARG A 207 7.94 12.67 -0.83
N PHE A 208 8.96 11.91 -1.17
CA PHE A 208 10.18 11.86 -0.39
C PHE A 208 10.99 13.15 -0.58
N GLN A 209 11.61 13.62 0.51
CA GLN A 209 12.49 14.78 0.48
C GLN A 209 13.86 14.36 1.02
N PRO A 210 14.92 14.49 0.23
CA PRO A 210 16.27 14.31 0.75
C PRO A 210 16.49 15.22 1.95
N ALA A 211 16.93 14.63 3.06
CA ALA A 211 17.32 15.31 4.28
C ALA A 211 18.79 14.98 4.55
N GLY A 212 19.56 16.00 4.89
CA GLY A 212 20.98 15.87 5.23
C GLY A 212 21.22 15.10 6.51
#